data_ae571d67855241b96faa29d9810c1306
#
_entry.id   ae571d67855241b96faa29d9810c1306
#
_cell.length_a   1.000
_cell.length_b   1.000
_cell.length_c   1.000
_cell.angle_alpha   90.00
_cell.angle_beta   90.00
_cell.angle_gamma   90.00
#
_symmetry.space_group_name_H-M   'P 1'
#
loop_
_entity.id
_entity.type
_entity.pdbx_description
1 polymer ?
#
loop_
_entity_poly.entity_id
_entity_poly.type
_entity_poly.pdbx_seq_one_letter_code
_entity_poly.pdbx_strand_id
1 'polypeptide(L)'
;MRKPLIMIALTGLAMLGACKPTPPAAVKPQSALDVMERVMVSASSCWFKSGDPAFKSYRMDAELTSYSGQPRILLVRKGSGDIRPLLVVMAQGTPARLQAFGPVMNEPLSGRISADVKRWANGSSACH
;
A
#
# COMPACT_ATOMS: atom_id res chain seq x y z
N MET A 1 -17.97 -59.23 61.77
CA MET A 1 -17.85 -59.06 60.30
C MET A 1 -17.88 -57.57 60.01
N ARG A 2 -16.70 -56.99 59.80
CA ARG A 2 -16.59 -55.57 59.52
C ARG A 2 -16.05 -55.42 58.09
N LYS A 3 -16.84 -54.84 57.21
CA LYS A 3 -16.45 -54.51 55.83
C LYS A 3 -15.77 -53.14 55.85
N PRO A 4 -14.58 -52.95 55.28
CA PRO A 4 -14.00 -51.61 55.09
C PRO A 4 -14.57 -50.96 53.81
N LEU A 5 -15.03 -49.71 53.94
CA LEU A 5 -15.37 -48.85 52.83
C LEU A 5 -14.04 -48.35 52.17
N ILE A 6 -13.89 -48.65 50.90
CA ILE A 6 -12.85 -48.09 50.07
C ILE A 6 -13.32 -46.75 49.48
N MET A 7 -12.77 -45.67 49.97
CA MET A 7 -12.94 -44.34 49.33
C MET A 7 -12.00 -44.25 48.12
N ILE A 8 -12.59 -44.15 46.94
CA ILE A 8 -11.87 -43.84 45.71
C ILE A 8 -11.86 -42.33 45.57
N ALA A 9 -10.70 -41.73 45.79
CA ALA A 9 -10.45 -40.30 45.50
C ALA A 9 -10.20 -40.12 43.98
N LEU A 10 -11.13 -39.51 43.28
CA LEU A 10 -10.96 -39.09 41.87
C LEU A 10 -10.16 -37.79 41.85
N THR A 11 -8.91 -37.86 41.53
CA THR A 11 -8.06 -36.71 41.26
C THR A 11 -8.30 -36.25 39.82
N GLY A 12 -9.09 -35.15 39.64
CA GLY A 12 -9.30 -34.49 38.37
C GLY A 12 -8.04 -33.69 37.95
N LEU A 13 -7.38 -34.14 36.90
CA LEU A 13 -6.23 -33.47 36.30
C LEU A 13 -6.77 -32.34 35.38
N ALA A 14 -6.76 -31.09 35.85
CA ALA A 14 -7.09 -29.91 35.06
C ALA A 14 -5.96 -29.61 34.08
N MET A 15 -6.15 -29.93 32.80
CA MET A 15 -5.29 -29.51 31.71
C MET A 15 -5.51 -28.01 31.42
N LEU A 16 -4.69 -27.14 32.00
CA LEU A 16 -4.59 -25.74 31.58
C LEU A 16 -3.87 -25.69 30.22
N GLY A 17 -4.63 -25.61 29.15
CA GLY A 17 -4.10 -25.31 27.82
C GLY A 17 -3.53 -23.89 27.80
N ALA A 18 -2.20 -23.77 27.90
CA ALA A 18 -1.52 -22.52 27.70
C ALA A 18 -1.58 -22.13 26.22
N CYS A 19 -2.47 -21.20 25.86
CA CYS A 19 -2.41 -20.52 24.57
C CYS A 19 -1.13 -19.69 24.52
N LYS A 20 -0.11 -20.17 23.82
CA LYS A 20 1.07 -19.37 23.50
C LYS A 20 0.64 -18.25 22.55
N PRO A 21 0.85 -16.95 22.88
CA PRO A 21 0.64 -15.89 21.92
C PRO A 21 1.58 -16.10 20.74
N THR A 22 1.03 -16.22 19.54
CA THR A 22 1.81 -16.26 18.30
C THR A 22 2.53 -14.90 18.13
N PRO A 23 3.86 -14.87 17.98
CA PRO A 23 4.54 -13.61 17.71
C PRO A 23 3.96 -12.95 16.46
N PRO A 24 3.77 -11.61 16.44
CA PRO A 24 3.31 -10.95 15.24
C PRO A 24 4.26 -11.27 14.10
N ALA A 25 3.71 -11.71 12.95
CA ALA A 25 4.49 -12.00 11.76
C ALA A 25 5.29 -10.75 11.40
N ALA A 26 6.61 -10.89 11.22
CA ALA A 26 7.47 -9.80 10.80
C ALA A 26 6.97 -9.26 9.44
N VAL A 27 6.54 -8.00 9.41
CA VAL A 27 6.09 -7.35 8.17
C VAL A 27 7.31 -7.25 7.26
N LYS A 28 7.28 -7.94 6.12
CA LYS A 28 8.33 -7.82 5.10
C LYS A 28 8.43 -6.38 4.61
N PRO A 29 9.64 -5.80 4.54
CA PRO A 29 9.81 -4.48 3.92
C PRO A 29 9.30 -4.55 2.48
N GLN A 30 8.48 -3.57 2.09
CA GLN A 30 7.89 -3.52 0.75
C GLN A 30 8.92 -2.98 -0.24
N SER A 31 9.03 -3.63 -1.40
CA SER A 31 9.88 -3.16 -2.48
C SER A 31 9.29 -1.95 -3.19
N ALA A 32 10.14 -1.21 -3.90
CA ALA A 32 9.70 -0.09 -4.73
C ALA A 32 8.64 -0.51 -5.75
N LEU A 33 8.77 -1.70 -6.33
CA LEU A 33 7.80 -2.23 -7.30
C LEU A 33 6.44 -2.49 -6.64
N ASP A 34 6.41 -3.20 -5.50
CA ASP A 34 5.16 -3.49 -4.78
C ASP A 34 4.39 -2.22 -4.42
N VAL A 35 5.11 -1.18 -3.98
CA VAL A 35 4.52 0.12 -3.65
C VAL A 35 3.96 0.80 -4.90
N MET A 36 4.73 0.85 -5.98
CA MET A 36 4.33 1.56 -7.19
C MET A 36 3.22 0.85 -7.97
N GLU A 37 3.13 -0.48 -7.90
CA GLU A 37 1.99 -1.23 -8.45
C GLU A 37 0.68 -0.81 -7.77
N ARG A 38 0.65 -0.72 -6.44
CA ARG A 38 -0.53 -0.24 -5.71
C ARG A 38 -0.86 1.21 -6.02
N VAL A 39 0.13 2.08 -6.05
CA VAL A 39 -0.05 3.49 -6.40
C VAL A 39 -0.61 3.63 -7.81
N MET A 40 -0.07 2.91 -8.79
CA MET A 40 -0.56 2.93 -10.18
C MET A 40 -2.02 2.48 -10.30
N VAL A 41 -2.38 1.35 -9.69
CA VAL A 41 -3.74 0.82 -9.74
C VAL A 41 -4.73 1.80 -9.11
N SER A 42 -4.39 2.34 -7.95
CA SER A 42 -5.25 3.30 -7.25
C SER A 42 -5.35 4.64 -7.99
N ALA A 43 -4.25 5.16 -8.51
CA ALA A 43 -4.25 6.38 -9.33
C ALA A 43 -5.11 6.21 -10.59
N SER A 44 -4.97 5.07 -11.29
CA SER A 44 -5.80 4.75 -12.45
C SER A 44 -7.29 4.76 -12.10
N SER A 45 -7.66 4.17 -10.98
CA SER A 45 -9.06 4.09 -10.54
C SER A 45 -9.59 5.42 -10.04
N CYS A 46 -8.84 6.08 -9.15
CA CYS A 46 -9.33 7.26 -8.41
C CYS A 46 -9.18 8.57 -9.18
N TRP A 47 -8.14 8.72 -10.00
CA TRP A 47 -7.91 9.96 -10.75
C TRP A 47 -8.49 9.94 -12.16
N PHE A 48 -8.55 8.76 -12.80
CA PHE A 48 -8.92 8.66 -14.23
C PHE A 48 -10.24 7.93 -14.48
N LYS A 49 -10.38 6.69 -14.04
CA LYS A 49 -11.60 5.91 -14.28
C LYS A 49 -12.82 6.46 -13.55
N SER A 50 -12.62 7.14 -12.44
CA SER A 50 -13.70 7.82 -11.71
C SER A 50 -14.24 9.05 -12.42
N GLY A 51 -13.53 9.57 -13.43
CA GLY A 51 -13.89 10.82 -14.12
C GLY A 51 -13.61 12.07 -13.27
N ASP A 52 -12.63 12.01 -12.36
CA ASP A 52 -12.28 13.15 -11.51
C ASP A 52 -11.88 14.37 -12.34
N PRO A 53 -12.59 15.51 -12.20
CA PRO A 53 -12.35 16.71 -13.00
C PRO A 53 -10.95 17.31 -12.76
N ALA A 54 -10.34 17.11 -11.60
CA ALA A 54 -9.01 17.62 -11.29
C ALA A 54 -7.91 17.00 -12.18
N PHE A 55 -8.14 15.78 -12.68
CA PHE A 55 -7.20 15.05 -13.52
C PHE A 55 -7.59 14.97 -14.99
N LYS A 56 -8.70 15.59 -15.37
CA LYS A 56 -9.25 15.53 -16.74
C LYS A 56 -8.27 15.98 -17.83
N SER A 57 -7.39 16.93 -17.50
CA SER A 57 -6.40 17.49 -18.44
C SER A 57 -5.14 16.64 -18.59
N TYR A 58 -5.03 15.54 -17.84
CA TYR A 58 -3.86 14.68 -17.83
C TYR A 58 -4.18 13.30 -18.37
N ARG A 59 -3.14 12.60 -18.80
CA ARG A 59 -3.11 11.14 -18.95
C ARG A 59 -1.96 10.56 -18.13
N MET A 60 -2.09 9.33 -17.72
CA MET A 60 -1.07 8.63 -16.96
C MET A 60 -0.34 7.62 -17.83
N ASP A 61 0.98 7.67 -17.80
CA ASP A 61 1.87 6.66 -18.35
C ASP A 61 2.56 5.94 -17.19
N ALA A 62 2.62 4.61 -17.23
CA ALA A 62 3.24 3.81 -16.18
C ALA A 62 4.50 3.11 -16.70
N GLU A 63 5.59 3.26 -15.97
CA GLU A 63 6.89 2.64 -16.26
C GLU A 63 7.35 1.82 -15.04
N LEU A 64 6.67 0.69 -14.79
CA LEU A 64 6.93 -0.14 -13.61
C LEU A 64 8.16 -1.05 -13.78
N THR A 65 8.47 -1.45 -15.01
CA THR A 65 9.58 -2.34 -15.36
C THR A 65 10.70 -1.61 -16.09
N SER A 66 10.98 -0.37 -15.68
CA SER A 66 12.01 0.43 -16.33
C SER A 66 13.42 -0.17 -16.13
N TYR A 67 14.29 0.04 -17.12
CA TYR A 67 15.68 -0.41 -17.10
C TYR A 67 16.49 0.13 -15.90
N SER A 68 16.04 1.26 -15.34
CA SER A 68 16.68 1.90 -14.18
C SER A 68 16.37 1.21 -12.84
N GLY A 69 15.46 0.24 -12.80
CA GLY A 69 14.96 -0.37 -11.56
C GLY A 69 14.19 0.60 -10.65
N GLN A 70 13.73 1.73 -11.22
CA GLN A 70 12.96 2.74 -10.52
C GLN A 70 11.55 2.81 -11.08
N PRO A 71 10.62 2.00 -10.54
CA PRO A 71 9.24 2.01 -11.00
C PRO A 71 8.61 3.39 -10.75
N ARG A 72 7.88 3.88 -11.75
CA ARG A 72 7.26 5.22 -11.71
C ARG A 72 5.97 5.30 -12.52
N ILE A 73 5.17 6.30 -12.18
CA ILE A 73 4.06 6.77 -13.01
C ILE A 73 4.31 8.24 -13.38
N LEU A 74 3.88 8.60 -14.57
CA LEU A 74 4.05 9.93 -15.13
C LEU A 74 2.66 10.50 -15.46
N LEU A 75 2.41 11.75 -15.12
CA LEU A 75 1.29 12.50 -15.68
C LEU A 75 1.80 13.46 -16.74
N VAL A 76 1.23 13.37 -17.93
CA VAL A 76 1.51 14.25 -19.05
C VAL A 76 0.21 14.93 -19.48
N ARG A 77 0.34 16.06 -20.19
CA ARG A 77 -0.83 16.79 -20.69
C ARG A 77 -1.56 15.97 -21.75
N LYS A 78 -2.87 15.82 -21.58
CA LYS A 78 -3.73 15.12 -22.53
C LYS A 78 -3.94 15.99 -23.77
N GLY A 79 -3.90 15.35 -24.96
CA GLY A 79 -4.20 16.04 -26.22
C GLY A 79 -3.15 17.04 -26.70
N SER A 80 -1.98 17.06 -26.09
CA SER A 80 -0.85 17.88 -26.47
C SER A 80 0.25 17.02 -27.06
N GLY A 81 1.03 17.55 -28.01
CA GLY A 81 2.26 16.91 -28.49
C GLY A 81 3.43 17.00 -27.50
N ASP A 82 3.24 17.70 -26.39
CA ASP A 82 4.23 17.82 -25.33
C ASP A 82 4.14 16.61 -24.41
N ILE A 83 5.18 15.78 -24.44
CA ILE A 83 5.30 14.55 -23.64
C ILE A 83 6.07 14.76 -22.33
N ARG A 84 6.47 15.98 -22.01
CA ARG A 84 7.18 16.27 -20.76
C ARG A 84 6.29 15.97 -19.57
N PRO A 85 6.78 15.18 -18.58
CA PRO A 85 6.02 14.89 -17.38
C PRO A 85 5.73 16.16 -16.58
N LEU A 86 4.48 16.34 -16.22
CA LEU A 86 4.04 17.39 -15.29
C LEU A 86 4.05 16.90 -13.84
N LEU A 87 3.99 15.59 -13.66
CA LEU A 87 4.16 14.90 -12.39
C LEU A 87 4.91 13.60 -12.64
N VAL A 88 5.87 13.31 -11.76
CA VAL A 88 6.51 12.00 -11.64
C VAL A 88 6.29 11.51 -10.21
N VAL A 89 5.72 10.33 -10.06
CA VAL A 89 5.68 9.60 -8.78
C VAL A 89 6.52 8.36 -8.96
N MET A 90 7.50 8.16 -8.09
CA MET A 90 8.42 7.03 -8.18
C MET A 90 8.79 6.50 -6.80
N ALA A 91 9.28 5.28 -6.75
CA ALA A 91 9.82 4.68 -5.54
C ALA A 91 11.17 4.03 -5.81
N GLN A 92 12.00 3.95 -4.78
CA GLN A 92 13.33 3.35 -4.83
C GLN A 92 13.59 2.51 -3.58
N GLY A 93 14.26 1.38 -3.78
CA GLY A 93 14.82 0.56 -2.70
C GLY A 93 13.84 -0.37 -2.01
N THR A 94 14.36 -1.03 -0.98
CA THR A 94 13.61 -1.91 -0.07
C THR A 94 14.18 -1.70 1.34
N PRO A 95 13.44 -1.07 2.26
CA PRO A 95 12.08 -0.53 2.13
C PRO A 95 11.99 0.61 1.11
N ALA A 96 10.85 0.68 0.43
CA ALA A 96 10.60 1.65 -0.62
C ALA A 96 10.58 3.10 -0.09
N ARG A 97 11.31 3.98 -0.78
CA ARG A 97 11.25 5.43 -0.57
C ARG A 97 10.49 6.06 -1.74
N LEU A 98 9.40 6.71 -1.42
CA LEU A 98 8.49 7.33 -2.38
C LEU A 98 8.87 8.80 -2.61
N GLN A 99 8.77 9.24 -3.87
CA GLN A 99 8.99 10.62 -4.27
C GLN A 99 7.90 11.04 -5.26
N ALA A 100 7.46 12.29 -5.14
CA ALA A 100 6.57 12.94 -6.10
C ALA A 100 7.11 14.32 -6.43
N PHE A 101 7.31 14.60 -7.70
CA PHE A 101 7.87 15.88 -8.16
C PHE A 101 7.39 16.24 -9.56
N GLY A 102 7.59 17.47 -9.95
CA GLY A 102 7.20 18.04 -11.23
C GLY A 102 6.40 19.34 -11.07
N PRO A 103 6.10 20.05 -12.16
CA PRO A 103 5.42 21.34 -12.11
C PRO A 103 4.10 21.35 -11.32
N VAL A 104 3.30 20.28 -11.43
CA VAL A 104 2.01 20.13 -10.71
C VAL A 104 2.19 20.17 -9.19
N MET A 105 3.35 19.82 -8.68
CA MET A 105 3.63 19.86 -7.23
C MET A 105 3.80 21.29 -6.69
N ASN A 106 3.84 22.30 -7.56
CA ASN A 106 3.79 23.72 -7.19
C ASN A 106 2.39 24.34 -7.36
N GLU A 107 1.40 23.53 -7.70
CA GLU A 107 0.02 23.93 -7.92
C GLU A 107 -0.88 23.50 -6.74
N PRO A 108 -2.13 24.04 -6.64
CA PRO A 108 -3.07 23.66 -5.56
C PRO A 108 -3.37 22.17 -5.47
N LEU A 109 -3.21 21.43 -6.58
CA LEU A 109 -3.43 19.97 -6.63
C LEU A 109 -2.37 19.16 -5.85
N SER A 110 -1.23 19.76 -5.52
CA SER A 110 -0.09 19.09 -4.87
C SER A 110 -0.45 18.44 -3.53
N GLY A 111 -1.24 19.10 -2.70
CA GLY A 111 -1.66 18.58 -1.41
C GLY A 111 -2.48 17.29 -1.53
N ARG A 112 -3.40 17.27 -2.49
CA ARG A 112 -4.21 16.09 -2.81
C ARG A 112 -3.35 14.94 -3.36
N ILE A 113 -2.49 15.21 -4.32
CA ILE A 113 -1.58 14.21 -4.89
C ILE A 113 -0.74 13.58 -3.78
N SER A 114 -0.14 14.39 -2.91
CA SER A 114 0.69 13.91 -1.80
C SER A 114 -0.09 13.02 -0.85
N ALA A 115 -1.32 13.42 -0.48
CA ALA A 115 -2.17 12.65 0.42
C ALA A 115 -2.60 11.31 -0.19
N ASP A 116 -3.03 11.32 -1.46
CA ASP A 116 -3.48 10.15 -2.18
C ASP A 116 -2.34 9.12 -2.34
N VAL A 117 -1.21 9.56 -2.87
CA VAL A 117 -0.04 8.72 -3.11
C VAL A 117 0.48 8.09 -1.81
N LYS A 118 0.55 8.88 -0.72
CA LYS A 118 0.95 8.38 0.59
C LYS A 118 -0.02 7.33 1.14
N ARG A 119 -1.33 7.56 1.01
CA ARG A 119 -2.37 6.62 1.45
C ARG A 119 -2.26 5.29 0.71
N TRP A 120 -2.10 5.32 -0.61
CA TRP A 120 -1.97 4.12 -1.44
C TRP A 120 -0.66 3.38 -1.20
N ALA A 121 0.44 4.10 -1.04
CA ALA A 121 1.73 3.52 -0.68
C ALA A 121 1.67 2.76 0.65
N ASN A 122 0.85 3.24 1.60
CA ASN A 122 0.63 2.59 2.89
C ASN A 122 -0.39 1.44 2.85
N GLY A 123 -0.92 1.08 1.69
CA GLY A 123 -1.75 -0.10 1.49
C GLY A 123 -3.26 0.15 1.39
N SER A 124 -3.75 1.36 1.60
CA SER A 124 -5.15 1.69 1.36
C SER A 124 -5.39 1.90 -0.14
N SER A 125 -6.52 1.42 -0.67
CA SER A 125 -6.98 1.69 -2.04
C SER A 125 -8.08 2.75 -2.11
N ALA A 126 -8.44 3.36 -0.98
CA ALA A 126 -9.48 4.38 -0.91
C ALA A 126 -9.09 5.62 -1.71
N CYS A 127 -10.08 6.25 -2.37
CA CYS A 127 -9.88 7.48 -3.14
C CYS A 127 -9.86 8.75 -2.27
N HIS A 128 -10.38 8.66 -1.04
CA HIS A 128 -10.48 9.78 -0.08
C HIS A 128 -10.26 9.29 1.35
#